data_a2e883ce872c70e3c86e1958381bd2b8
#
_entry.id   a2e883ce872c70e3c86e1958381bd2b8
#
_cell.length_a   1.000
_cell.length_b   1.000
_cell.length_c   1.000
_cell.angle_alpha   90.00
_cell.angle_beta   90.00
_cell.angle_gamma   90.00
#
_symmetry.space_group_name_H-M   'P 1'
#
loop_
_entity.id
_entity.type
_entity.pdbx_description
1 polymer ?
#
loop_
_entity_poly.entity_id
_entity_poly.type
_entity_poly.pdbx_seq_one_letter_code
_entity_poly.pdbx_strand_id
1 'polypeptide(L)'
;MYLMLGDEADAEQSRGQKFFVYGAIFVPEESIKPLSDGVEAIRRAAKFKPTDSLKFADKTRPPQISREIFREVKAKVMNLAARHRVVFCAYAILHAIAANRGHKDLVLFGANTLLGKFNEFLGTRDTFGLVLFDRIPIDDPYAYLREKFQIGMTDLRGEPKGRLERIMSFGSTTDGASHLASIADILVGSWRYCVNEPKRDVVGKAIFPKLMDLMWKRTSAGKQYVLDFGFVLRPKKNVREEYEKDYAD
;
A
#
# COMPACT_ATOMS: atom_id res chain seq x y z
N MET A 1 -10.98 -2.93 -16.27
CA MET A 1 -11.08 -3.44 -14.88
C MET A 1 -9.79 -3.13 -14.12
N TYR A 2 -9.82 -3.12 -12.77
CA TYR A 2 -8.62 -2.95 -11.94
C TYR A 2 -8.52 -4.05 -10.88
N LEU A 3 -7.28 -4.43 -10.54
CA LEU A 3 -6.97 -5.30 -9.43
C LEU A 3 -6.33 -4.48 -8.30
N MET A 4 -6.91 -4.51 -7.10
CA MET A 4 -6.30 -3.97 -5.90
C MET A 4 -5.52 -5.06 -5.17
N LEU A 5 -4.27 -4.77 -4.78
CA LEU A 5 -3.52 -5.57 -3.81
C LEU A 5 -3.21 -4.70 -2.60
N GLY A 6 -3.67 -5.11 -1.43
CA GLY A 6 -3.44 -4.42 -0.16
C GLY A 6 -2.38 -5.14 0.67
N ASP A 7 -1.53 -4.36 1.33
CA ASP A 7 -0.45 -4.83 2.20
C ASP A 7 -0.24 -3.89 3.38
N GLU A 8 0.29 -4.42 4.49
CA GLU A 8 0.60 -3.67 5.70
C GLU A 8 2.11 -3.50 5.90
N ALA A 9 2.50 -2.43 6.54
CA ALA A 9 3.87 -2.22 6.94
C ALA A 9 3.97 -1.99 8.45
N ASP A 10 4.58 -2.96 9.14
CA ASP A 10 4.89 -3.01 10.57
C ASP A 10 3.74 -2.60 11.50
N ALA A 11 3.01 -3.57 11.87
CA ALA A 11 1.99 -3.48 12.88
C ALA A 11 2.54 -3.35 14.30
N GLU A 12 3.74 -3.80 14.55
CA GLU A 12 4.43 -3.57 15.80
C GLU A 12 5.24 -2.27 15.71
N GLN A 13 5.01 -1.39 16.69
CA GLN A 13 5.77 -0.17 16.82
C GLN A 13 7.25 -0.50 17.10
N SER A 14 8.07 -0.52 16.06
CA SER A 14 9.51 -0.60 16.24
C SER A 14 10.04 0.75 16.75
N ARG A 15 11.18 0.69 17.49
CA ARG A 15 11.79 1.87 18.13
C ARG A 15 12.03 2.99 17.11
N GLY A 16 11.42 4.16 17.32
CA GLY A 16 11.55 5.33 16.46
C GLY A 16 10.53 5.44 15.32
N GLN A 17 9.64 4.49 15.13
CA GLN A 17 8.57 4.61 14.15
C GLN A 17 7.34 5.29 14.77
N LYS A 18 6.87 6.34 14.10
CA LYS A 18 5.72 7.12 14.57
C LYS A 18 4.41 6.68 13.92
N PHE A 19 4.49 6.16 12.69
CA PHE A 19 3.32 5.86 11.88
C PHE A 19 3.19 4.35 11.59
N PHE A 20 2.00 3.83 11.84
CA PHE A 20 1.52 2.63 11.15
C PHE A 20 1.09 3.02 9.74
N VAL A 21 1.45 2.19 8.76
CA VAL A 21 1.08 2.39 7.36
C VAL A 21 0.37 1.14 6.83
N TYR A 22 -0.74 1.35 6.15
CA TYR A 22 -1.39 0.36 5.31
C TYR A 22 -1.45 0.91 3.88
N GLY A 23 -1.12 0.12 2.88
CA GLY A 23 -1.08 0.58 1.50
C GLY A 23 -1.74 -0.38 0.53
N ALA A 24 -2.08 0.13 -0.65
CA ALA A 24 -2.58 -0.68 -1.74
C ALA A 24 -2.11 -0.16 -3.09
N ILE A 25 -1.93 -1.09 -4.02
CA ILE A 25 -1.73 -0.78 -5.43
C ILE A 25 -3.00 -1.11 -6.21
N PHE A 26 -3.32 -0.26 -7.18
CA PHE A 26 -4.40 -0.49 -8.14
C PHE A 26 -3.78 -0.74 -9.51
N VAL A 27 -3.91 -1.94 -10.00
CA VAL A 27 -3.27 -2.41 -11.23
C VAL A 27 -4.31 -2.51 -12.33
N PRO A 28 -4.18 -1.78 -13.46
CA PRO A 28 -5.07 -1.97 -14.58
C PRO A 28 -4.91 -3.37 -15.18
N GLU A 29 -6.00 -3.97 -15.62
CA GLU A 29 -6.07 -5.35 -16.10
C GLU A 29 -5.01 -5.67 -17.16
N GLU A 30 -4.86 -4.80 -18.13
CA GLU A 30 -3.89 -4.94 -19.22
C GLU A 30 -2.43 -4.95 -18.75
N SER A 31 -2.17 -4.47 -17.54
CA SER A 31 -0.82 -4.40 -16.97
C SER A 31 -0.47 -5.59 -16.07
N ILE A 32 -1.42 -6.44 -15.70
CA ILE A 32 -1.21 -7.55 -14.76
C ILE A 32 -0.11 -8.48 -15.25
N LYS A 33 -0.25 -9.01 -16.47
CA LYS A 33 0.75 -9.94 -17.01
C LYS A 33 2.08 -9.24 -17.34
N PRO A 34 2.13 -8.08 -18.01
CA PRO A 34 3.37 -7.35 -18.24
C PRO A 34 4.15 -7.01 -16.96
N LEU A 35 3.46 -6.65 -15.88
CA LEU A 35 4.09 -6.39 -14.58
C LEU A 35 4.68 -7.67 -13.98
N SER A 36 3.93 -8.77 -13.99
CA SER A 36 4.41 -10.06 -13.49
C SER A 36 5.65 -10.52 -14.25
N ASP A 37 5.62 -10.49 -15.58
CA ASP A 37 6.76 -10.87 -16.43
C ASP A 37 7.96 -9.93 -16.19
N GLY A 38 7.71 -8.64 -16.04
CA GLY A 38 8.74 -7.64 -15.77
C GLY A 38 9.42 -7.81 -14.41
N VAL A 39 8.68 -8.11 -13.35
CA VAL A 39 9.26 -8.43 -12.03
C VAL A 39 10.10 -9.69 -12.12
N GLU A 40 9.62 -10.74 -12.77
CA GLU A 40 10.38 -11.96 -12.94
C GLU A 40 11.67 -11.73 -13.75
N ALA A 41 11.63 -10.92 -14.81
CA ALA A 41 12.82 -10.54 -15.57
C ALA A 41 13.85 -9.79 -14.71
N ILE A 42 13.39 -8.85 -13.86
CA ILE A 42 14.23 -8.12 -12.92
C ILE A 42 14.89 -9.09 -11.92
N ARG A 43 14.11 -10.04 -11.37
CA ARG A 43 14.61 -11.07 -10.44
C ARG A 43 15.69 -11.93 -11.07
N ARG A 44 15.44 -12.45 -12.26
CA ARG A 44 16.41 -13.28 -13.02
C ARG A 44 17.69 -12.54 -13.31
N ALA A 45 17.60 -11.30 -13.81
CA ALA A 45 18.76 -10.46 -14.08
C ALA A 45 19.62 -10.20 -12.84
N ALA A 46 18.99 -10.13 -11.67
CA ALA A 46 19.68 -9.96 -10.38
C ALA A 46 20.06 -11.29 -9.70
N LYS A 47 19.88 -12.43 -10.37
CA LYS A 47 20.23 -13.78 -9.89
C LYS A 47 19.46 -14.24 -8.65
N PHE A 48 18.20 -13.83 -8.51
CA PHE A 48 17.30 -14.41 -7.51
C PHE A 48 17.01 -15.87 -7.88
N LYS A 49 16.96 -16.75 -6.89
CA LYS A 49 16.44 -18.09 -7.04
C LYS A 49 14.91 -18.08 -7.15
N PRO A 50 14.28 -19.10 -7.73
CA PRO A 50 12.80 -19.15 -7.81
C PRO A 50 12.10 -19.01 -6.46
N THR A 51 12.69 -19.54 -5.39
CA THR A 51 12.14 -19.53 -4.02
C THR A 51 12.50 -18.27 -3.22
N ASP A 52 13.37 -17.39 -3.73
CA ASP A 52 13.76 -16.18 -3.01
C ASP A 52 12.59 -15.18 -2.99
N SER A 53 12.30 -14.61 -1.84
CA SER A 53 11.33 -13.51 -1.71
C SER A 53 11.93 -12.19 -2.20
N LEU A 54 11.13 -11.39 -2.87
CA LEU A 54 11.47 -10.01 -3.21
C LEU A 54 10.56 -9.06 -2.42
N LYS A 55 11.10 -8.52 -1.32
CA LYS A 55 10.42 -7.63 -0.38
C LYS A 55 11.18 -6.32 -0.17
N PHE A 56 10.53 -5.36 0.47
CA PHE A 56 11.15 -4.10 0.86
C PHE A 56 12.24 -4.30 1.93
N ALA A 57 11.97 -5.12 2.94
CA ALA A 57 12.82 -5.26 4.11
C ALA A 57 14.19 -5.88 3.79
N ASP A 58 15.28 -5.20 4.17
CA ASP A 58 16.65 -5.68 3.92
C ASP A 58 16.96 -7.04 4.59
N LYS A 59 16.27 -7.38 5.69
CA LYS A 59 16.41 -8.68 6.37
C LYS A 59 15.96 -9.87 5.51
N THR A 60 15.12 -9.62 4.51
CA THR A 60 14.62 -10.66 3.58
C THR A 60 15.49 -10.79 2.34
N ARG A 61 16.56 -10.02 2.22
CA ARG A 61 17.49 -10.05 1.10
C ARG A 61 18.17 -11.42 1.01
N PRO A 62 18.11 -12.08 -0.16
CA PRO A 62 18.81 -13.34 -0.35
C PRO A 62 20.34 -13.18 -0.14
N PRO A 63 21.01 -14.15 0.49
CA PRO A 63 22.41 -14.01 0.89
C PRO A 63 23.37 -13.81 -0.30
N GLN A 64 23.01 -14.34 -1.48
CA GLN A 64 23.79 -14.17 -2.71
C GLN A 64 23.62 -12.81 -3.39
N ILE A 65 22.68 -11.99 -2.95
CA ILE A 65 22.41 -10.65 -3.51
C ILE A 65 23.07 -9.58 -2.64
N SER A 66 23.89 -8.70 -3.20
CA SER A 66 24.47 -7.58 -2.44
C SER A 66 23.38 -6.54 -2.08
N ARG A 67 23.65 -5.70 -1.07
CA ARG A 67 22.72 -4.62 -0.69
C ARG A 67 22.48 -3.63 -1.82
N GLU A 68 23.51 -3.32 -2.58
CA GLU A 68 23.46 -2.41 -3.72
C GLU A 68 22.53 -2.96 -4.80
N ILE A 69 22.74 -4.22 -5.22
CA ILE A 69 21.89 -4.90 -6.20
C ILE A 69 20.44 -4.96 -5.68
N PHE A 70 20.24 -5.28 -4.39
CA PHE A 70 18.90 -5.37 -3.82
C PHE A 70 18.15 -4.02 -3.84
N ARG A 71 18.88 -2.90 -3.59
CA ARG A 71 18.31 -1.53 -3.72
C ARG A 71 17.99 -1.19 -5.17
N GLU A 72 18.88 -1.53 -6.11
CA GLU A 72 18.62 -1.34 -7.54
C GLU A 72 17.40 -2.11 -8.02
N VAL A 73 17.24 -3.35 -7.58
CA VAL A 73 16.07 -4.18 -7.90
C VAL A 73 14.78 -3.51 -7.43
N LYS A 74 14.73 -3.03 -6.19
CA LYS A 74 13.57 -2.28 -5.67
C LYS A 74 13.27 -1.03 -6.52
N ALA A 75 14.30 -0.27 -6.89
CA ALA A 75 14.14 0.91 -7.75
C ALA A 75 13.64 0.55 -9.16
N LYS A 76 14.11 -0.56 -9.74
CA LYS A 76 13.63 -1.08 -11.04
C LYS A 76 12.16 -1.49 -10.96
N VAL A 77 11.73 -2.13 -9.87
CA VAL A 77 10.33 -2.50 -9.64
C VAL A 77 9.43 -1.26 -9.54
N MET A 78 9.86 -0.21 -8.82
CA MET A 78 9.10 1.05 -8.75
C MET A 78 8.98 1.71 -10.13
N ASN A 79 10.06 1.74 -10.91
CA ASN A 79 10.04 2.28 -12.27
C ASN A 79 9.15 1.43 -13.21
N LEU A 80 9.12 0.11 -13.03
CA LEU A 80 8.23 -0.79 -13.76
C LEU A 80 6.76 -0.48 -13.45
N ALA A 81 6.43 -0.34 -12.15
CA ALA A 81 5.09 0.04 -11.71
C ALA A 81 4.62 1.36 -12.35
N ALA A 82 5.49 2.38 -12.40
CA ALA A 82 5.17 3.67 -13.02
C ALA A 82 4.91 3.53 -14.53
N ARG A 83 5.74 2.79 -15.25
CA ARG A 83 5.55 2.54 -16.71
C ARG A 83 4.23 1.84 -17.03
N HIS A 84 3.77 0.99 -16.13
CA HIS A 84 2.52 0.25 -16.27
C HIS A 84 1.32 0.90 -15.58
N ARG A 85 1.42 2.21 -15.26
CA ARG A 85 0.31 3.01 -14.71
C ARG A 85 -0.30 2.43 -13.44
N VAL A 86 0.50 1.75 -12.64
CA VAL A 86 0.08 1.33 -11.30
C VAL A 86 -0.25 2.57 -10.51
N VAL A 87 -1.40 2.57 -9.84
CA VAL A 87 -1.80 3.64 -8.92
C VAL A 87 -1.54 3.17 -7.51
N PHE A 88 -0.92 4.02 -6.68
CA PHE A 88 -0.65 3.74 -5.29
C PHE A 88 -1.54 4.57 -4.38
N CYS A 89 -2.09 3.94 -3.35
CA CYS A 89 -2.85 4.59 -2.30
C CYS A 89 -2.35 4.10 -0.94
N ALA A 90 -2.16 5.03 0.01
CA ALA A 90 -1.66 4.73 1.34
C ALA A 90 -2.53 5.37 2.43
N TYR A 91 -2.66 4.66 3.54
CA TYR A 91 -3.23 5.12 4.79
C TYR A 91 -2.12 5.17 5.85
N ALA A 92 -2.10 6.22 6.68
CA ALA A 92 -1.20 6.29 7.81
C ALA A 92 -1.93 6.81 9.07
N ILE A 93 -1.55 6.28 10.22
CA ILE A 93 -2.01 6.72 11.53
C ILE A 93 -0.84 6.77 12.50
N LEU A 94 -0.82 7.77 13.40
CA LEU A 94 0.15 7.84 14.48
C LEU A 94 -0.06 6.69 15.48
N HIS A 95 1.00 5.95 15.79
CA HIS A 95 0.97 4.91 16.83
C HIS A 95 0.52 5.45 18.19
N ALA A 96 0.92 6.66 18.55
CA ALA A 96 0.54 7.30 19.81
C ALA A 96 -0.99 7.45 19.95
N ILE A 97 -1.71 7.70 18.86
CA ILE A 97 -3.17 7.81 18.85
C ILE A 97 -3.82 6.43 18.82
N ALA A 98 -3.13 5.47 18.24
CA ALA A 98 -3.57 4.10 18.08
C ALA A 98 -3.18 3.20 19.29
N ALA A 99 -2.46 3.73 20.29
CA ALA A 99 -1.86 2.97 21.38
C ALA A 99 -2.84 2.09 22.16
N ASN A 100 -4.13 2.45 22.18
CA ASN A 100 -5.20 1.68 22.84
C ASN A 100 -5.91 0.70 21.88
N ARG A 101 -5.46 0.55 20.65
CA ARG A 101 -6.03 -0.34 19.64
C ARG A 101 -5.06 -1.47 19.33
N GLY A 102 -5.58 -2.67 19.26
CA GLY A 102 -4.78 -3.84 18.86
C GLY A 102 -4.31 -3.75 17.40
N HIS A 103 -3.25 -4.47 17.08
CA HIS A 103 -2.75 -4.61 15.71
C HIS A 103 -3.85 -4.93 14.71
N LYS A 104 -4.72 -5.90 15.05
CA LYS A 104 -5.88 -6.28 14.26
C LYS A 104 -6.74 -5.08 13.85
N ASP A 105 -7.07 -4.20 14.80
CA ASP A 105 -7.93 -3.05 14.54
C ASP A 105 -7.28 -2.05 13.59
N LEU A 106 -5.97 -1.85 13.69
CA LEU A 106 -5.22 -0.96 12.81
C LEU A 106 -5.23 -1.46 11.37
N VAL A 107 -4.99 -2.75 11.18
CA VAL A 107 -5.01 -3.39 9.86
C VAL A 107 -6.41 -3.31 9.26
N LEU A 108 -7.44 -3.69 10.01
CA LEU A 108 -8.83 -3.65 9.52
C LEU A 108 -9.27 -2.22 9.18
N PHE A 109 -8.88 -1.24 9.99
CA PHE A 109 -9.21 0.15 9.72
C PHE A 109 -8.50 0.68 8.49
N GLY A 110 -7.21 0.34 8.30
CA GLY A 110 -6.44 0.66 7.10
C GLY A 110 -7.05 0.02 5.87
N ALA A 111 -7.32 -1.29 5.91
CA ALA A 111 -7.95 -2.05 4.84
C ALA A 111 -9.32 -1.45 4.45
N ASN A 112 -10.20 -1.19 5.42
CA ASN A 112 -11.48 -0.55 5.18
C ASN A 112 -11.34 0.82 4.51
N THR A 113 -10.39 1.65 4.98
CA THR A 113 -10.14 2.97 4.40
C THR A 113 -9.74 2.84 2.92
N LEU A 114 -8.84 1.91 2.60
CA LEU A 114 -8.39 1.72 1.22
C LEU A 114 -9.44 1.07 0.33
N LEU A 115 -10.30 0.20 0.86
CA LEU A 115 -11.47 -0.32 0.13
C LEU A 115 -12.41 0.82 -0.30
N GLY A 116 -12.71 1.75 0.62
CA GLY A 116 -13.50 2.94 0.29
C GLY A 116 -12.83 3.79 -0.78
N LYS A 117 -11.50 3.98 -0.69
CA LYS A 117 -10.72 4.72 -1.70
C LYS A 117 -10.67 4.00 -3.05
N PHE A 118 -10.54 2.69 -3.06
CA PHE A 118 -10.59 1.92 -4.30
C PHE A 118 -11.96 2.02 -4.97
N ASN A 119 -13.06 1.86 -4.21
CA ASN A 119 -14.40 2.01 -4.74
C ASN A 119 -14.65 3.42 -5.31
N GLU A 120 -14.15 4.47 -4.64
CA GLU A 120 -14.18 5.86 -5.13
C GLU A 120 -13.36 6.01 -6.43
N PHE A 121 -12.14 5.46 -6.46
CA PHE A 121 -11.28 5.47 -7.64
C PHE A 121 -11.95 4.79 -8.84
N LEU A 122 -12.53 3.61 -8.65
CA LEU A 122 -13.27 2.89 -9.69
C LEU A 122 -14.44 3.72 -10.22
N GLY A 123 -15.13 4.46 -9.33
CA GLY A 123 -16.19 5.40 -9.71
C GLY A 123 -15.69 6.51 -10.62
N THR A 124 -14.51 7.08 -10.36
CA THR A 124 -13.92 8.12 -11.22
C THR A 124 -13.51 7.62 -12.60
N ARG A 125 -13.37 6.30 -12.77
CA ARG A 125 -12.97 5.63 -14.02
C ARG A 125 -14.12 4.93 -14.73
N ASP A 126 -15.30 4.98 -14.14
CA ASP A 126 -16.50 4.24 -14.57
C ASP A 126 -16.20 2.76 -14.88
N THR A 127 -15.58 2.08 -13.93
CA THR A 127 -15.11 0.70 -14.08
C THR A 127 -15.31 -0.10 -12.79
N PHE A 128 -14.95 -1.38 -12.83
CA PHE A 128 -15.06 -2.33 -11.73
C PHE A 128 -13.69 -2.87 -11.32
N GLY A 129 -13.63 -3.51 -10.16
CA GLY A 129 -12.38 -4.06 -9.64
C GLY A 129 -12.55 -5.33 -8.84
N LEU A 130 -11.41 -6.00 -8.64
CA LEU A 130 -11.23 -7.13 -7.75
C LEU A 130 -10.24 -6.74 -6.64
N VAL A 131 -10.38 -7.33 -5.47
CA VAL A 131 -9.50 -7.05 -4.33
C VAL A 131 -8.80 -8.33 -3.87
N LEU A 132 -7.49 -8.25 -3.72
CA LEU A 132 -6.67 -9.26 -3.06
C LEU A 132 -5.97 -8.60 -1.87
N PHE A 133 -6.21 -9.12 -0.68
CA PHE A 133 -5.43 -8.74 0.49
C PHE A 133 -4.26 -9.70 0.68
N ASP A 134 -3.13 -9.21 1.16
CA ASP A 134 -2.20 -10.04 1.88
C ASP A 134 -2.85 -10.51 3.19
N ARG A 135 -2.17 -11.30 3.97
CA ARG A 135 -2.71 -11.92 5.18
C ARG A 135 -3.48 -10.93 6.07
N ILE A 136 -4.80 -11.14 6.21
CA ILE A 136 -5.62 -10.39 7.17
C ILE A 136 -5.47 -11.06 8.54
N PRO A 137 -5.00 -10.35 9.60
CA PRO A 137 -4.69 -10.94 10.90
C PRO A 137 -5.94 -11.11 11.78
N ILE A 138 -6.91 -11.89 11.31
CA ILE A 138 -8.15 -12.23 12.01
C ILE A 138 -8.40 -13.73 11.97
N ASP A 139 -9.19 -14.22 12.92
CA ASP A 139 -9.46 -15.65 13.08
C ASP A 139 -10.26 -16.21 11.91
N ASP A 140 -11.20 -15.44 11.36
CA ASP A 140 -11.96 -15.80 10.15
C ASP A 140 -11.83 -14.71 9.06
N PRO A 141 -10.79 -14.79 8.22
CA PRO A 141 -10.63 -13.87 7.10
C PRO A 141 -11.78 -13.94 6.09
N TYR A 142 -12.37 -15.11 5.91
CA TYR A 142 -13.47 -15.30 4.96
C TYR A 142 -14.76 -14.63 5.44
N ALA A 143 -15.05 -14.62 6.73
CA ALA A 143 -16.16 -13.87 7.29
C ALA A 143 -16.02 -12.38 7.00
N TYR A 144 -14.81 -11.82 7.19
CA TYR A 144 -14.52 -10.42 6.86
C TYR A 144 -14.73 -10.12 5.37
N LEU A 145 -14.19 -10.95 4.48
CA LEU A 145 -14.34 -10.76 3.02
C LEU A 145 -15.81 -10.85 2.60
N ARG A 146 -16.57 -11.79 3.18
CA ARG A 146 -18.02 -11.94 2.97
C ARG A 146 -18.79 -10.72 3.44
N GLU A 147 -18.48 -10.20 4.63
CA GLU A 147 -19.09 -8.96 5.15
C GLU A 147 -18.86 -7.80 4.18
N LYS A 148 -17.61 -7.62 3.69
CA LYS A 148 -17.30 -6.53 2.75
C LYS A 148 -18.04 -6.66 1.43
N PHE A 149 -18.26 -7.85 0.97
CA PHE A 149 -19.05 -8.11 -0.25
C PHE A 149 -20.56 -7.90 -0.04
N GLN A 150 -21.10 -8.43 1.05
CA GLN A 150 -22.55 -8.42 1.29
C GLN A 150 -23.06 -7.09 1.88
N ILE A 151 -22.31 -6.52 2.82
CA ILE A 151 -22.71 -5.33 3.59
C ILE A 151 -21.95 -4.08 3.09
N GLY A 152 -20.67 -4.22 2.77
CA GLY A 152 -19.79 -3.13 2.38
C GLY A 152 -19.03 -2.53 3.57
N MET A 153 -18.98 -1.20 3.62
CA MET A 153 -18.31 -0.47 4.70
C MET A 153 -19.21 -0.38 5.92
N THR A 154 -18.63 -0.62 7.10
CA THR A 154 -19.30 -0.48 8.39
C THR A 154 -18.57 0.54 9.27
N ASP A 155 -19.28 1.18 10.18
CA ASP A 155 -18.65 1.99 11.23
C ASP A 155 -18.15 1.12 12.40
N LEU A 156 -17.62 1.76 13.46
CA LEU A 156 -17.10 1.08 14.64
C LEU A 156 -18.19 0.31 15.45
N ARG A 157 -19.46 0.57 15.17
CA ARG A 157 -20.60 -0.12 15.79
C ARG A 157 -21.14 -1.27 14.93
N GLY A 158 -20.53 -1.48 13.75
CA GLY A 158 -20.99 -2.47 12.76
C GLY A 158 -22.13 -1.97 11.86
N GLU A 159 -22.53 -0.69 11.98
CA GLU A 159 -23.61 -0.15 11.17
C GLU A 159 -23.14 0.13 9.72
N PRO A 160 -23.93 -0.25 8.71
CA PRO A 160 -23.60 -0.02 7.30
C PRO A 160 -23.42 1.48 6.97
N LYS A 161 -22.34 1.82 6.30
CA LYS A 161 -22.04 3.20 5.84
C LYS A 161 -22.05 3.36 4.32
N GLY A 162 -22.05 2.29 3.58
CA GLY A 162 -22.13 2.28 2.14
C GLY A 162 -21.65 0.98 1.53
N ARG A 163 -22.25 0.63 0.41
CA ARG A 163 -21.83 -0.54 -0.36
C ARG A 163 -20.58 -0.26 -1.17
N LEU A 164 -19.85 -1.31 -1.45
CA LEU A 164 -18.67 -1.28 -2.31
C LEU A 164 -19.07 -1.77 -3.72
N GLU A 165 -20.00 -1.07 -4.34
CA GLU A 165 -20.76 -1.52 -5.54
C GLU A 165 -19.88 -1.78 -6.76
N ARG A 166 -18.68 -1.19 -6.80
CA ARG A 166 -17.74 -1.36 -7.91
C ARG A 166 -16.70 -2.45 -7.67
N ILE A 167 -16.74 -3.09 -6.52
CA ILE A 167 -15.84 -4.20 -6.18
C ILE A 167 -16.60 -5.51 -6.36
N MET A 168 -16.21 -6.29 -7.38
CA MET A 168 -16.94 -7.49 -7.82
C MET A 168 -16.56 -8.74 -7.02
N SER A 169 -15.35 -8.77 -6.44
CA SER A 169 -14.92 -9.93 -5.64
C SER A 169 -13.79 -9.56 -4.71
N PHE A 170 -13.71 -10.29 -3.61
CA PHE A 170 -12.65 -10.19 -2.60
C PHE A 170 -11.96 -11.54 -2.46
N GLY A 171 -10.65 -11.50 -2.32
CA GLY A 171 -9.81 -12.68 -2.11
C GLY A 171 -8.61 -12.35 -1.24
N SER A 172 -7.77 -13.36 -1.04
CA SER A 172 -6.48 -13.23 -0.37
C SER A 172 -5.35 -13.72 -1.26
N THR A 173 -4.18 -13.17 -1.06
CA THR A 173 -2.91 -13.63 -1.65
C THR A 173 -1.90 -13.83 -0.53
N THR A 174 -0.71 -14.26 -0.87
CA THR A 174 0.39 -14.41 0.09
C THR A 174 1.71 -14.17 -0.59
N ASP A 175 2.74 -13.91 0.20
CA ASP A 175 4.12 -13.82 -0.27
C ASP A 175 4.51 -15.02 -1.15
N GLY A 176 5.11 -14.71 -2.28
CA GLY A 176 5.53 -15.71 -3.25
C GLY A 176 4.42 -16.26 -4.15
N ALA A 177 3.15 -15.98 -3.86
CA ALA A 177 2.02 -16.37 -4.71
C ALA A 177 1.80 -15.42 -5.89
N SER A 178 2.35 -14.21 -5.83
CA SER A 178 2.20 -13.20 -6.88
C SER A 178 3.37 -12.23 -6.93
N HIS A 179 3.90 -11.96 -8.12
CA HIS A 179 4.85 -10.87 -8.33
C HIS A 179 4.25 -9.48 -8.07
N LEU A 180 2.94 -9.34 -8.20
CA LEU A 180 2.25 -8.09 -7.88
C LEU A 180 2.25 -7.81 -6.37
N ALA A 181 2.21 -8.86 -5.53
CA ALA A 181 2.37 -8.72 -4.08
C ALA A 181 3.74 -8.12 -3.71
N SER A 182 4.82 -8.53 -4.42
CA SER A 182 6.15 -7.92 -4.24
C SER A 182 6.16 -6.42 -4.61
N ILE A 183 5.39 -6.00 -5.62
CA ILE A 183 5.25 -4.57 -5.96
C ILE A 183 4.55 -3.84 -4.82
N ALA A 184 3.45 -4.39 -4.28
CA ALA A 184 2.71 -3.79 -3.16
C ALA A 184 3.62 -3.64 -1.94
N ASP A 185 4.31 -4.70 -1.50
CA ASP A 185 5.24 -4.68 -0.36
C ASP A 185 6.35 -3.63 -0.53
N ILE A 186 6.97 -3.55 -1.73
CA ILE A 186 8.01 -2.56 -2.00
C ILE A 186 7.47 -1.13 -1.93
N LEU A 187 6.29 -0.85 -2.48
CA LEU A 187 5.72 0.50 -2.47
C LEU A 187 5.25 0.90 -1.08
N VAL A 188 4.57 0.00 -0.36
CA VAL A 188 4.10 0.22 1.02
C VAL A 188 5.28 0.42 1.97
N GLY A 189 6.28 -0.47 1.90
CA GLY A 189 7.50 -0.36 2.68
C GLY A 189 8.30 0.92 2.37
N SER A 190 8.37 1.32 1.10
CA SER A 190 9.00 2.59 0.69
C SER A 190 8.25 3.79 1.25
N TRP A 191 6.92 3.79 1.22
CA TRP A 191 6.11 4.87 1.79
C TRP A 191 6.27 4.95 3.30
N ARG A 192 6.22 3.81 4.01
CA ARG A 192 6.51 3.75 5.44
C ARG A 192 7.87 4.38 5.77
N TYR A 193 8.88 4.04 4.97
CA TYR A 193 10.22 4.62 5.16
C TYR A 193 10.21 6.14 4.96
N CYS A 194 9.50 6.65 3.95
CA CYS A 194 9.36 8.09 3.73
C CYS A 194 8.70 8.82 4.90
N VAL A 195 7.59 8.29 5.43
CA VAL A 195 6.85 8.99 6.51
C VAL A 195 7.53 8.89 7.87
N ASN A 196 8.36 7.87 8.10
CA ASN A 196 9.06 7.71 9.37
C ASN A 196 10.50 8.27 9.36
N GLU A 197 11.11 8.48 8.17
CA GLU A 197 12.50 8.95 8.01
C GLU A 197 12.60 10.10 6.99
N PRO A 198 11.74 11.14 7.06
CA PRO A 198 11.61 12.15 5.99
C PRO A 198 12.89 12.98 5.77
N LYS A 199 13.72 13.15 6.79
CA LYS A 199 14.97 13.93 6.71
C LYS A 199 16.12 13.17 6.03
N ARG A 200 15.95 11.89 5.65
CA ARG A 200 16.96 11.13 4.92
C ARG A 200 17.06 11.59 3.47
N ASP A 201 18.26 11.95 3.06
CA ASP A 201 18.57 12.40 1.68
C ASP A 201 17.99 11.49 0.59
N VAL A 202 18.11 10.17 0.77
CA VAL A 202 17.59 9.19 -0.17
C VAL A 202 16.05 9.23 -0.27
N VAL A 203 15.36 9.60 0.80
CA VAL A 203 13.89 9.76 0.80
C VAL A 203 13.52 10.92 -0.11
N GLY A 204 14.03 12.11 0.15
CA GLY A 204 13.68 13.30 -0.62
C GLY A 204 14.11 13.24 -2.09
N LYS A 205 15.32 12.70 -2.37
CA LYS A 205 15.92 12.75 -3.72
C LYS A 205 15.53 11.59 -4.62
N ALA A 206 15.23 10.40 -4.05
CA ALA A 206 15.09 9.20 -4.86
C ALA A 206 13.76 8.44 -4.67
N ILE A 207 13.24 8.33 -3.46
CA ILE A 207 12.08 7.48 -3.16
C ILE A 207 10.79 8.28 -3.26
N PHE A 208 10.69 9.37 -2.50
CA PHE A 208 9.46 10.16 -2.40
C PHE A 208 8.95 10.68 -3.75
N PRO A 209 9.77 11.25 -4.65
CA PRO A 209 9.30 11.71 -5.95
C PRO A 209 8.64 10.59 -6.77
N LYS A 210 9.26 9.39 -6.79
CA LYS A 210 8.74 8.24 -7.52
C LYS A 210 7.41 7.74 -6.96
N LEU A 211 7.27 7.73 -5.63
CA LEU A 211 6.00 7.37 -4.99
C LEU A 211 4.91 8.39 -5.29
N MET A 212 5.25 9.69 -5.27
CA MET A 212 4.32 10.76 -5.61
C MET A 212 3.82 10.67 -7.05
N ASP A 213 4.64 10.17 -7.98
CA ASP A 213 4.20 9.93 -9.37
C ASP A 213 3.17 8.80 -9.47
N LEU A 214 3.28 7.79 -8.61
CA LEU A 214 2.36 6.65 -8.54
C LEU A 214 1.07 6.95 -7.78
N MET A 215 1.08 7.94 -6.87
CA MET A 215 -0.08 8.21 -6.02
C MET A 215 -1.30 8.65 -6.80
N TRP A 216 -2.47 8.15 -6.39
CA TRP A 216 -3.74 8.63 -6.90
C TRP A 216 -3.89 10.13 -6.63
N LYS A 217 -4.10 10.87 -7.70
CA LYS A 217 -4.28 12.33 -7.66
C LYS A 217 -5.66 12.68 -8.19
N ARG A 218 -6.33 13.61 -7.52
CA ARG A 218 -7.53 14.26 -8.03
C ARG A 218 -7.20 15.66 -8.47
N THR A 219 -7.64 16.02 -9.66
CA THR A 219 -7.51 17.39 -10.18
C THR A 219 -8.77 18.16 -9.86
N SER A 220 -8.63 19.32 -9.22
CA SER A 220 -9.72 20.28 -8.99
C SER A 220 -9.17 21.69 -9.19
N ALA A 221 -9.88 22.52 -9.95
CA ALA A 221 -9.45 23.88 -10.30
C ALA A 221 -7.99 23.98 -10.78
N GLY A 222 -7.56 23.03 -11.63
CA GLY A 222 -6.19 22.97 -12.19
C GLY A 222 -5.09 22.53 -11.21
N LYS A 223 -5.41 22.24 -9.95
CA LYS A 223 -4.47 21.76 -8.95
C LYS A 223 -4.65 20.26 -8.70
N GLN A 224 -3.53 19.56 -8.47
CA GLN A 224 -3.53 18.15 -8.11
C GLN A 224 -3.49 17.97 -6.59
N TYR A 225 -4.37 17.14 -6.08
CA TYR A 225 -4.48 16.82 -4.66
C TYR A 225 -4.23 15.33 -4.46
N VAL A 226 -3.27 15.01 -3.59
CA VAL A 226 -2.95 13.64 -3.15
C VAL A 226 -3.59 13.34 -1.81
N LEU A 227 -3.58 14.32 -0.89
CA LEU A 227 -4.16 14.17 0.44
C LEU A 227 -5.67 13.90 0.33
N ASP A 228 -6.14 12.92 1.10
CA ASP A 228 -7.48 12.34 1.07
C ASP A 228 -7.84 11.53 -0.20
N PHE A 229 -6.93 11.41 -1.16
CA PHE A 229 -7.07 10.56 -2.33
C PHE A 229 -6.02 9.45 -2.31
N GLY A 230 -4.84 9.68 -2.83
CA GLY A 230 -3.73 8.73 -2.79
C GLY A 230 -3.07 8.59 -1.42
N PHE A 231 -3.22 9.57 -0.55
CA PHE A 231 -2.73 9.51 0.82
C PHE A 231 -3.82 9.91 1.82
N VAL A 232 -4.17 8.99 2.72
CA VAL A 232 -5.14 9.21 3.79
C VAL A 232 -4.43 9.21 5.13
N LEU A 233 -4.46 10.35 5.81
CA LEU A 233 -3.83 10.57 7.10
C LEU A 233 -4.88 10.72 8.19
N ARG A 234 -4.74 10.00 9.33
CA ARG A 234 -5.71 10.05 10.44
C ARG A 234 -5.02 10.11 11.81
N PRO A 235 -5.64 10.87 12.75
CA PRO A 235 -6.61 11.93 12.53
C PRO A 235 -5.92 13.15 11.93
N LYS A 236 -6.59 13.87 11.03
CA LYS A 236 -5.99 14.98 10.25
C LYS A 236 -5.37 16.08 11.12
N LYS A 237 -6.10 16.53 12.16
CA LYS A 237 -5.68 17.66 12.99
C LYS A 237 -4.43 17.35 13.81
N ASN A 238 -4.45 16.26 14.55
CA ASN A 238 -3.37 15.91 15.47
C ASN A 238 -2.09 15.51 14.73
N VAL A 239 -2.23 14.88 13.55
CA VAL A 239 -1.07 14.47 12.76
C VAL A 239 -0.34 15.68 12.18
N ARG A 240 -1.07 16.70 11.76
CA ARG A 240 -0.45 17.94 11.26
C ARG A 240 0.39 18.60 12.36
N GLU A 241 -0.17 18.73 13.56
CA GLU A 241 0.53 19.32 14.70
C GLU A 241 1.79 18.51 15.09
N GLU A 242 1.70 17.17 15.10
CA GLU A 242 2.85 16.30 15.39
C GLU A 242 3.88 16.32 14.26
N TYR A 243 3.43 16.38 13.01
CA TYR A 243 4.33 16.46 11.87
C TYR A 243 5.08 17.79 11.84
N GLU A 244 4.40 18.91 12.12
CA GLU A 244 5.00 20.24 12.18
C GLU A 244 6.05 20.33 13.29
N LYS A 245 5.85 19.70 14.46
CA LYS A 245 6.86 19.66 15.54
C LYS A 245 8.15 18.95 15.15
N ASP A 246 8.05 17.89 14.36
CA ASP A 246 9.18 17.00 14.10
C ASP A 246 9.85 17.25 12.74
N TYR A 247 9.16 17.91 11.81
CA TYR A 247 9.54 17.99 10.39
C TYR A 247 9.44 19.41 9.79
N ALA A 248 9.10 20.42 10.59
CA ALA A 248 8.89 21.79 10.10
C ALA A 248 10.18 22.63 10.03
N ASP A 249 11.38 22.07 10.23
CA ASP A 249 12.67 22.74 10.06
C ASP A 249 13.29 22.49 8.68
#